data_5a285f81e214aa56b4f54e384e50ede4
#
_entry.id   5a285f81e214aa56b4f54e384e50ede4
#
_cell.length_a   1.000
_cell.length_b   1.000
_cell.length_c   1.000
_cell.angle_alpha   90.00
_cell.angle_beta   90.00
_cell.angle_gamma   90.00
#
_symmetry.space_group_name_H-M   'P 1'
#
loop_
_entity.id
_entity.type
_entity.pdbx_description
1 polymer ?
#
loop_
_entity_poly.entity_id
_entity_poly.type
_entity_poly.pdbx_seq_one_letter_code
_entity_poly.pdbx_strand_id
1 'polypeptide(L)'
;THIDAPVHHDPDGKNLDAYPISDWCISDCLILDLSFVGDNEAITAQMLERANEPFKDKHYDTIIIRSDRGRRVSWESVEFWDNSCWVSADGGKWIRDYNPKVVGFDFPQDYEIRKIRTAKPEDPIVQPVHDFVLKEGEILMIEYLTNLWEVGQPTCQLIALPLNTKNADGSQIRVIAVTEQP
;
A
#
# COMPACT_ATOMS: atom_id res chain seq x y z
N THR A 1 -3.58 9.47 5.29
CA THR A 1 -2.45 8.78 4.60
C THR A 1 -1.24 8.79 5.49
N HIS A 2 -0.59 7.64 5.65
CA HIS A 2 0.63 7.45 6.41
C HIS A 2 1.53 6.42 5.73
N ILE A 3 2.76 6.32 6.20
CA ILE A 3 3.73 5.31 5.78
C ILE A 3 4.18 4.52 6.99
N ASP A 4 4.30 3.21 6.83
CA ASP A 4 4.78 2.28 7.83
C ASP A 4 6.13 1.70 7.42
N ALA A 5 7.02 1.58 8.40
CA ALA A 5 8.29 0.91 8.29
C ALA A 5 8.20 -0.52 8.85
N PRO A 6 9.13 -1.43 8.53
CA PRO A 6 9.11 -2.81 9.01
C PRO A 6 8.89 -2.98 10.51
N VAL A 7 9.46 -2.12 11.34
CA VAL A 7 9.31 -2.18 12.82
C VAL A 7 7.87 -1.97 13.28
N HIS A 8 7.00 -1.40 12.43
CA HIS A 8 5.58 -1.28 12.72
C HIS A 8 4.91 -2.66 12.96
N HIS A 9 5.37 -3.68 12.24
CA HIS A 9 4.81 -5.03 12.31
C HIS A 9 5.80 -6.07 12.86
N ASP A 10 7.09 -5.88 12.67
CA ASP A 10 8.16 -6.73 13.19
C ASP A 10 9.01 -5.97 14.20
N PRO A 11 8.99 -6.32 15.51
CA PRO A 11 9.79 -5.65 16.52
C PRO A 11 11.31 -5.62 16.24
N ASP A 12 11.80 -6.55 15.43
CA ASP A 12 13.21 -6.61 15.00
C ASP A 12 13.44 -5.89 13.66
N GLY A 13 12.39 -5.33 13.07
CA GLY A 13 12.41 -4.60 11.80
C GLY A 13 13.12 -3.25 11.90
N LYS A 14 13.45 -2.68 10.74
CA LYS A 14 14.06 -1.35 10.64
C LYS A 14 13.03 -0.24 10.90
N ASN A 15 13.45 0.79 11.62
CA ASN A 15 12.69 2.03 11.76
C ASN A 15 12.69 2.84 10.45
N LEU A 16 11.76 3.78 10.33
CA LEU A 16 11.62 4.62 9.13
C LEU A 16 12.88 5.45 8.83
N ASP A 17 13.55 5.98 9.86
CA ASP A 17 14.77 6.76 9.73
C ASP A 17 16.02 5.94 9.35
N ALA A 18 15.92 4.61 9.33
CA ALA A 18 16.96 3.73 8.77
C ALA A 18 16.92 3.65 7.23
N TYR A 19 15.88 4.17 6.59
CA TYR A 19 15.74 4.23 5.14
C TYR A 19 16.13 5.62 4.63
N PRO A 20 17.28 5.79 3.95
CA PRO A 20 17.70 7.09 3.43
C PRO A 20 16.62 7.67 2.51
N ILE A 21 16.15 8.88 2.83
CA ILE A 21 15.04 9.50 2.09
C ILE A 21 15.37 9.69 0.60
N SER A 22 16.66 9.84 0.25
CA SER A 22 17.14 9.91 -1.13
C SER A 22 16.80 8.69 -1.98
N ASP A 23 16.57 7.53 -1.35
CA ASP A 23 16.50 6.25 -2.05
C ASP A 23 15.07 5.89 -2.49
N TRP A 24 14.06 6.57 -1.90
CA TRP A 24 12.66 6.18 -2.12
C TRP A 24 11.65 7.33 -2.15
N CYS A 25 11.94 8.49 -1.54
CA CYS A 25 10.94 9.57 -1.39
C CYS A 25 10.54 10.23 -2.72
N ILE A 26 11.39 10.13 -3.73
CA ILE A 26 11.10 10.54 -5.12
C ILE A 26 11.42 9.33 -6.00
N SER A 27 10.40 8.73 -6.57
CA SER A 27 10.56 7.46 -7.30
C SER A 27 9.65 7.37 -8.52
N ASP A 28 10.07 6.56 -9.49
CA ASP A 28 9.19 6.10 -10.56
C ASP A 28 8.12 5.19 -9.96
N CYS A 29 6.87 5.53 -10.22
CA CYS A 29 5.70 4.85 -9.68
C CYS A 29 4.85 4.23 -10.78
N LEU A 30 4.43 2.98 -10.55
CA LEU A 30 3.41 2.29 -11.32
C LEU A 30 2.13 2.17 -10.50
N ILE A 31 1.01 2.62 -11.06
CA ILE A 31 -0.33 2.46 -10.48
C ILE A 31 -1.00 1.26 -11.15
N LEU A 32 -1.13 0.17 -10.40
CA LEU A 32 -1.86 -1.02 -10.81
C LEU A 32 -3.37 -0.76 -10.62
N ASP A 33 -4.08 -0.57 -11.72
CA ASP A 33 -5.52 -0.28 -11.69
C ASP A 33 -6.35 -1.53 -11.46
N LEU A 34 -6.85 -1.68 -10.24
CA LEU A 34 -7.79 -2.71 -9.81
C LEU A 34 -9.14 -2.10 -9.37
N SER A 35 -9.50 -0.93 -9.91
CA SER A 35 -10.74 -0.23 -9.57
C SER A 35 -12.02 -0.99 -9.93
N PHE A 36 -11.89 -2.06 -10.73
CA PHE A 36 -12.97 -2.98 -11.06
C PHE A 36 -13.30 -3.99 -9.95
N VAL A 37 -12.41 -4.14 -8.96
CA VAL A 37 -12.62 -5.09 -7.85
C VAL A 37 -13.74 -4.58 -6.95
N GLY A 38 -14.68 -5.46 -6.65
CA GLY A 38 -15.87 -5.18 -5.88
C GLY A 38 -15.63 -5.18 -4.37
N ASP A 39 -16.73 -4.89 -3.66
CA ASP A 39 -16.79 -4.98 -2.20
C ASP A 39 -16.65 -6.43 -1.75
N ASN A 40 -15.94 -6.65 -0.64
CA ASN A 40 -15.70 -8.00 -0.10
C ASN A 40 -15.08 -8.97 -1.11
N GLU A 41 -14.21 -8.48 -1.98
CA GLU A 41 -13.49 -9.26 -2.98
C GLU A 41 -11.97 -9.23 -2.72
N ALA A 42 -11.32 -10.37 -2.90
CA ALA A 42 -9.87 -10.49 -2.71
C ALA A 42 -9.12 -10.10 -3.99
N ILE A 43 -8.11 -9.24 -3.85
CA ILE A 43 -7.11 -8.94 -4.89
C ILE A 43 -6.04 -10.03 -4.82
N THR A 44 -5.99 -10.88 -5.85
CA THR A 44 -5.10 -12.03 -5.92
C THR A 44 -3.80 -11.73 -6.67
N ALA A 45 -2.78 -12.59 -6.49
CA ALA A 45 -1.54 -12.51 -7.26
C ALA A 45 -1.80 -12.50 -8.78
N GLN A 46 -2.77 -13.28 -9.27
CA GLN A 46 -3.13 -13.30 -10.68
C GLN A 46 -3.65 -11.96 -11.19
N MET A 47 -4.45 -11.24 -10.36
CA MET A 47 -4.94 -9.91 -10.73
C MET A 47 -3.80 -8.90 -10.80
N LEU A 48 -2.89 -8.93 -9.83
CA LEU A 48 -1.70 -8.07 -9.79
C LEU A 48 -0.78 -8.33 -11.00
N GLU A 49 -0.52 -9.60 -11.30
CA GLU A 49 0.28 -10.01 -12.47
C GLU A 49 -0.33 -9.51 -13.78
N ARG A 50 -1.65 -9.65 -13.95
CA ARG A 50 -2.36 -9.15 -15.13
C ARG A 50 -2.31 -7.63 -15.25
N ALA A 51 -2.42 -6.90 -14.13
CA ALA A 51 -2.32 -5.46 -14.13
C ALA A 51 -0.89 -4.98 -14.44
N ASN A 52 0.12 -5.76 -14.03
CA ASN A 52 1.53 -5.49 -14.29
C ASN A 52 1.99 -5.89 -15.71
N GLU A 53 1.31 -6.82 -16.38
CA GLU A 53 1.74 -7.39 -17.68
C GLU A 53 2.11 -6.35 -18.74
N PRO A 54 1.39 -5.20 -18.92
CA PRO A 54 1.80 -4.16 -19.86
C PRO A 54 3.11 -3.46 -19.50
N PHE A 55 3.59 -3.59 -18.27
CA PHE A 55 4.73 -2.86 -17.69
C PHE A 55 5.89 -3.78 -17.27
N LYS A 56 5.80 -5.08 -17.51
CA LYS A 56 6.73 -6.10 -17.01
C LYS A 56 8.20 -5.93 -17.44
N ASP A 57 8.43 -5.19 -18.52
CA ASP A 57 9.78 -4.95 -19.04
C ASP A 57 10.53 -3.85 -18.27
N LYS A 58 9.86 -3.17 -17.32
CA LYS A 58 10.44 -2.15 -16.44
C LYS A 58 10.12 -2.46 -14.98
N HIS A 59 11.13 -2.43 -14.13
CA HIS A 59 10.92 -2.45 -12.67
C HIS A 59 10.64 -1.02 -12.17
N TYR A 60 9.65 -0.88 -11.29
CA TYR A 60 9.29 0.37 -10.63
C TYR A 60 9.63 0.30 -9.15
N ASP A 61 10.34 1.30 -8.65
CA ASP A 61 10.69 1.40 -7.23
C ASP A 61 9.47 1.56 -6.32
N THR A 62 8.40 2.14 -6.85
CA THR A 62 7.11 2.26 -6.16
C THR A 62 5.99 1.66 -6.98
N ILE A 63 5.15 0.84 -6.33
CA ILE A 63 3.89 0.39 -6.90
C ILE A 63 2.72 0.85 -6.03
N ILE A 64 1.62 1.25 -6.65
CA ILE A 64 0.37 1.60 -5.96
C ILE A 64 -0.72 0.67 -6.45
N ILE A 65 -1.43 0.03 -5.54
CA ILE A 65 -2.59 -0.80 -5.84
C ILE A 65 -3.83 0.07 -5.63
N ARG A 66 -4.50 0.40 -6.74
CA ARG A 66 -5.63 1.32 -6.79
C ARG A 66 -6.94 0.55 -6.86
N SER A 67 -7.84 0.78 -5.91
CA SER A 67 -9.20 0.22 -5.89
C SER A 67 -10.30 1.26 -6.15
N ASP A 68 -10.00 2.55 -6.02
CA ASP A 68 -10.98 3.65 -6.00
C ASP A 68 -12.02 3.52 -4.87
N ARG A 69 -11.67 2.82 -3.77
CA ARG A 69 -12.58 2.63 -2.62
C ARG A 69 -13.11 3.95 -2.10
N GLY A 70 -12.22 4.93 -1.87
CA GLY A 70 -12.56 6.25 -1.35
C GLY A 70 -13.44 7.10 -2.27
N ARG A 71 -13.53 6.75 -3.57
CA ARG A 71 -14.44 7.38 -4.52
C ARG A 71 -15.87 6.85 -4.39
N ARG A 72 -16.02 5.58 -3.98
CA ARG A 72 -17.32 4.89 -3.88
C ARG A 72 -17.94 5.01 -2.50
N VAL A 73 -17.12 4.99 -1.45
CA VAL A 73 -17.57 4.98 -0.05
C VAL A 73 -16.76 6.01 0.74
N SER A 74 -17.44 6.81 1.56
CA SER A 74 -16.76 7.77 2.45
C SER A 74 -15.84 7.04 3.43
N TRP A 75 -14.62 7.51 3.57
CA TRP A 75 -13.64 7.01 4.54
C TRP A 75 -14.07 7.22 6.00
N GLU A 76 -15.03 8.12 6.26
CA GLU A 76 -15.65 8.31 7.57
C GLU A 76 -16.68 7.22 7.91
N SER A 77 -17.12 6.47 6.90
CA SER A 77 -18.09 5.38 7.08
C SER A 77 -17.42 4.10 7.57
N VAL A 78 -18.06 3.41 8.50
CA VAL A 78 -17.67 2.04 8.91
C VAL A 78 -17.64 1.10 7.71
N GLU A 79 -18.49 1.33 6.73
CA GLU A 79 -18.60 0.55 5.50
C GLU A 79 -17.31 0.62 4.66
N PHE A 80 -16.57 1.74 4.71
CA PHE A 80 -15.26 1.84 4.05
C PHE A 80 -14.32 0.72 4.50
N TRP A 81 -14.37 0.36 5.79
CA TRP A 81 -13.53 -0.66 6.41
C TRP A 81 -14.11 -2.06 6.27
N ASP A 82 -15.40 -2.22 6.63
CA ASP A 82 -16.01 -3.53 6.80
C ASP A 82 -16.27 -4.27 5.49
N ASN A 83 -16.56 -3.52 4.42
CA ASN A 83 -16.89 -4.08 3.11
C ASN A 83 -15.79 -3.85 2.07
N SER A 84 -14.61 -3.44 2.47
CA SER A 84 -13.50 -3.20 1.54
C SER A 84 -13.10 -4.48 0.79
N CYS A 85 -12.55 -4.31 -0.43
CA CYS A 85 -11.65 -5.31 -0.99
C CYS A 85 -10.39 -5.43 -0.11
N TRP A 86 -9.63 -6.48 -0.29
CA TRP A 86 -8.37 -6.71 0.42
C TRP A 86 -7.40 -7.45 -0.47
N VAL A 87 -6.11 -7.46 -0.13
CA VAL A 87 -5.10 -8.26 -0.82
C VAL A 87 -5.03 -9.64 -0.16
N SER A 88 -5.14 -10.70 -0.97
CA SER A 88 -4.98 -12.08 -0.49
C SER A 88 -3.53 -12.40 -0.11
N ALA A 89 -3.30 -13.47 0.63
CA ALA A 89 -1.97 -13.88 1.03
C ALA A 89 -1.02 -14.11 -0.17
N ASP A 90 -1.51 -14.70 -1.26
CA ASP A 90 -0.74 -14.87 -2.50
C ASP A 90 -0.47 -13.52 -3.20
N GLY A 91 -1.39 -12.54 -3.08
CA GLY A 91 -1.18 -11.17 -3.54
C GLY A 91 -0.10 -10.46 -2.72
N GLY A 92 -0.10 -10.60 -1.39
CA GLY A 92 0.97 -10.08 -0.53
C GLY A 92 2.33 -10.69 -0.88
N LYS A 93 2.37 -11.99 -1.12
CA LYS A 93 3.58 -12.67 -1.58
C LYS A 93 4.06 -12.16 -2.95
N TRP A 94 3.14 -11.92 -3.88
CA TRP A 94 3.48 -11.33 -5.18
C TRP A 94 4.13 -9.96 -5.02
N ILE A 95 3.60 -9.09 -4.13
CA ILE A 95 4.19 -7.77 -3.83
C ILE A 95 5.61 -7.93 -3.31
N ARG A 96 5.83 -8.82 -2.33
CA ARG A 96 7.17 -9.11 -1.80
C ARG A 96 8.12 -9.56 -2.89
N ASP A 97 7.69 -10.49 -3.76
CA ASP A 97 8.52 -11.07 -4.81
C ASP A 97 8.79 -10.07 -5.96
N TYR A 98 7.88 -9.12 -6.20
CA TYR A 98 8.12 -7.96 -7.07
C TYR A 98 9.22 -7.06 -6.50
N ASN A 99 9.32 -6.98 -5.18
CA ASN A 99 10.35 -6.28 -4.42
C ASN A 99 10.46 -4.78 -4.74
N PRO A 100 9.38 -3.99 -4.64
CA PRO A 100 9.46 -2.54 -4.74
C PRO A 100 10.10 -1.98 -3.46
N LYS A 101 10.60 -0.74 -3.49
CA LYS A 101 11.02 -0.03 -2.26
C LYS A 101 9.81 0.42 -1.43
N VAL A 102 8.73 0.78 -2.13
CA VAL A 102 7.49 1.28 -1.53
C VAL A 102 6.29 0.65 -2.22
N VAL A 103 5.31 0.20 -1.44
CA VAL A 103 3.98 -0.15 -1.95
C VAL A 103 2.93 0.76 -1.34
N GLY A 104 1.90 1.14 -2.11
CA GLY A 104 0.81 2.00 -1.63
C GLY A 104 -0.57 1.42 -1.89
N PHE A 105 -1.54 1.76 -1.01
CA PHE A 105 -2.93 1.31 -1.08
C PHE A 105 -3.90 2.46 -0.83
N ASP A 106 -5.05 2.47 -1.51
CA ASP A 106 -6.16 3.40 -1.26
C ASP A 106 -7.34 2.73 -0.51
N PHE A 107 -7.08 1.57 0.08
CA PHE A 107 -8.05 0.75 0.82
C PHE A 107 -7.36 -0.01 1.97
N PRO A 108 -8.12 -0.55 2.95
CA PRO A 108 -7.58 -1.47 3.96
C PRO A 108 -7.11 -2.77 3.31
N GLN A 109 -5.80 -2.99 3.24
CA GLN A 109 -5.21 -4.06 2.44
C GLN A 109 -5.27 -5.45 3.09
N ASP A 110 -5.36 -5.56 4.42
CA ASP A 110 -5.55 -6.84 5.10
C ASP A 110 -7.01 -7.08 5.49
N TYR A 111 -7.50 -8.28 5.24
CA TYR A 111 -8.90 -8.65 5.53
C TYR A 111 -9.30 -8.42 6.98
N GLU A 112 -8.44 -8.74 7.92
CA GLU A 112 -8.76 -8.70 9.35
C GLU A 112 -8.67 -7.32 9.99
N ILE A 113 -8.21 -6.28 9.28
CA ILE A 113 -8.28 -4.88 9.75
C ILE A 113 -9.71 -4.50 10.16
N ARG A 114 -10.73 -5.03 9.48
CA ARG A 114 -12.14 -4.83 9.83
C ARG A 114 -12.50 -5.31 11.23
N LYS A 115 -11.76 -6.27 11.80
CA LYS A 115 -11.98 -6.81 13.13
C LYS A 115 -11.38 -5.96 14.24
N ILE A 116 -10.43 -5.07 13.96
CA ILE A 116 -9.67 -4.30 14.97
C ILE A 116 -10.59 -3.56 15.95
N ARG A 117 -11.76 -3.06 15.47
CA ARG A 117 -12.71 -2.34 16.34
C ARG A 117 -13.47 -3.24 17.33
N THR A 118 -13.54 -4.53 17.07
CA THR A 118 -14.34 -5.49 17.85
C THR A 118 -13.52 -6.60 18.46
N ALA A 119 -12.27 -6.77 18.02
CA ALA A 119 -11.33 -7.74 18.55
C ALA A 119 -10.96 -7.41 20.00
N LYS A 120 -10.81 -8.45 20.80
CA LYS A 120 -10.24 -8.34 22.16
C LYS A 120 -8.70 -8.36 22.05
N PRO A 121 -7.99 -7.86 23.08
CA PRO A 121 -6.52 -7.85 23.06
C PRO A 121 -5.87 -9.24 22.85
N GLU A 122 -6.57 -10.29 23.25
CA GLU A 122 -6.13 -11.69 23.11
C GLU A 122 -6.45 -12.32 21.76
N ASP A 123 -7.30 -11.68 20.94
CA ASP A 123 -7.68 -12.21 19.62
C ASP A 123 -6.55 -11.94 18.62
N PRO A 124 -6.01 -12.97 17.96
CA PRO A 124 -4.99 -12.76 16.95
C PRO A 124 -5.61 -12.06 15.73
N ILE A 125 -4.96 -11.00 15.26
CA ILE A 125 -5.27 -10.34 13.99
C ILE A 125 -4.27 -10.85 12.95
N VAL A 126 -4.76 -11.54 11.93
CA VAL A 126 -3.92 -12.09 10.86
C VAL A 126 -3.78 -11.06 9.76
N GLN A 127 -2.55 -10.63 9.49
CA GLN A 127 -2.24 -9.56 8.55
C GLN A 127 -1.18 -10.02 7.53
N PRO A 128 -1.54 -10.91 6.59
CA PRO A 128 -0.59 -11.49 5.65
C PRO A 128 0.12 -10.46 4.77
N VAL A 129 -0.52 -9.34 4.44
CA VAL A 129 0.13 -8.28 3.66
C VAL A 129 1.21 -7.61 4.49
N HIS A 130 0.96 -7.30 5.76
CA HIS A 130 1.98 -6.77 6.67
C HIS A 130 3.12 -7.78 6.86
N ASP A 131 2.81 -9.08 7.00
CA ASP A 131 3.83 -10.13 7.11
C ASP A 131 4.74 -10.15 5.87
N PHE A 132 4.17 -10.23 4.67
CA PHE A 132 4.98 -10.32 3.44
C PHE A 132 5.67 -9.01 3.09
N VAL A 133 5.02 -7.86 3.28
CA VAL A 133 5.54 -6.55 2.86
C VAL A 133 6.54 -6.00 3.87
N LEU A 134 6.11 -5.80 5.11
CA LEU A 134 6.94 -5.15 6.13
C LEU A 134 7.99 -6.12 6.70
N LYS A 135 7.55 -7.31 7.12
CA LYS A 135 8.42 -8.22 7.85
C LYS A 135 9.35 -9.00 6.92
N GLU A 136 8.83 -9.69 5.90
CA GLU A 136 9.63 -10.53 5.02
C GLU A 136 10.33 -9.72 3.91
N GLY A 137 9.63 -8.69 3.38
CA GLY A 137 10.11 -7.89 2.26
C GLY A 137 10.97 -6.68 2.66
N GLU A 138 10.88 -6.23 3.91
CA GLU A 138 11.45 -4.95 4.36
C GLU A 138 11.03 -3.75 3.47
N ILE A 139 9.82 -3.82 2.88
CA ILE A 139 9.26 -2.84 1.96
C ILE A 139 8.49 -1.79 2.76
N LEU A 140 8.68 -0.50 2.47
CA LEU A 140 7.88 0.57 3.08
C LEU A 140 6.44 0.52 2.54
N MET A 141 5.45 0.74 3.42
CA MET A 141 4.04 0.62 3.06
C MET A 141 3.29 1.93 3.28
N ILE A 142 2.67 2.47 2.22
CA ILE A 142 1.82 3.66 2.29
C ILE A 142 0.35 3.21 2.34
N GLU A 143 -0.36 3.62 3.38
CA GLU A 143 -1.75 3.29 3.57
C GLU A 143 -2.67 4.49 3.37
N TYR A 144 -3.89 4.19 2.91
CA TYR A 144 -5.00 5.14 2.78
C TYR A 144 -4.66 6.33 1.89
N LEU A 145 -4.12 6.03 0.70
CA LEU A 145 -4.03 7.00 -0.39
C LEU A 145 -5.43 7.44 -0.84
N THR A 146 -5.52 8.60 -1.43
CA THR A 146 -6.78 9.11 -1.99
C THR A 146 -6.51 9.84 -3.30
N ASN A 147 -7.59 10.10 -4.06
CA ASN A 147 -7.55 10.82 -5.34
C ASN A 147 -6.70 10.17 -6.43
N LEU A 148 -6.44 8.86 -6.35
CA LEU A 148 -5.67 8.15 -7.37
C LEU A 148 -6.33 8.21 -8.76
N TRP A 149 -7.66 8.35 -8.81
CA TRP A 149 -8.42 8.52 -10.06
C TRP A 149 -8.12 9.83 -10.80
N GLU A 150 -7.55 10.84 -10.10
CA GLU A 150 -7.18 12.13 -10.70
C GLU A 150 -5.83 12.06 -11.45
N VAL A 151 -5.02 11.03 -11.22
CA VAL A 151 -3.70 10.89 -11.84
C VAL A 151 -3.82 10.68 -13.35
N GLY A 152 -4.87 9.99 -13.81
CA GLY A 152 -5.25 9.90 -15.23
C GLY A 152 -4.33 9.02 -16.10
N GLN A 153 -3.23 8.52 -15.56
CA GLN A 153 -2.29 7.65 -16.28
C GLN A 153 -1.67 6.60 -15.33
N PRO A 154 -1.18 5.46 -15.87
CA PRO A 154 -0.70 4.36 -15.03
C PRO A 154 0.67 4.60 -14.41
N THR A 155 1.43 5.58 -14.89
CA THR A 155 2.78 5.87 -14.38
C THR A 155 2.94 7.34 -14.02
N CYS A 156 3.70 7.62 -12.97
CA CYS A 156 4.02 8.98 -12.55
C CYS A 156 5.36 9.00 -11.80
N GLN A 157 5.90 10.19 -11.56
CA GLN A 157 6.88 10.35 -10.50
C GLN A 157 6.13 10.58 -9.19
N LEU A 158 6.39 9.74 -8.19
CA LEU A 158 5.79 9.89 -6.87
C LEU A 158 6.76 10.64 -5.95
N ILE A 159 6.20 11.61 -5.21
CA ILE A 159 6.90 12.30 -4.13
C ILE A 159 6.18 11.97 -2.84
N ALA A 160 6.87 11.29 -1.91
CA ALA A 160 6.31 10.82 -0.65
C ALA A 160 7.19 11.31 0.50
N LEU A 161 6.71 12.29 1.29
CA LEU A 161 7.50 13.01 2.27
C LEU A 161 6.97 12.79 3.70
N PRO A 162 7.58 11.91 4.50
CA PRO A 162 7.25 11.72 5.90
C PRO A 162 7.81 12.85 6.78
N LEU A 163 7.36 12.90 8.01
CA LEU A 163 8.02 13.67 9.06
C LEU A 163 9.35 12.99 9.43
N ASN A 164 10.38 13.80 9.66
CA ASN A 164 11.68 13.29 10.10
C ASN A 164 11.66 12.99 11.60
N THR A 165 11.10 11.86 11.98
CA THR A 165 10.96 11.43 13.38
C THR A 165 11.93 10.28 13.64
N LYS A 166 12.78 10.45 14.64
CA LYS A 166 13.79 9.43 15.02
C LYS A 166 13.11 8.20 15.62
N ASN A 167 13.56 7.01 15.21
CA ASN A 167 13.08 5.70 15.65
C ASN A 167 11.56 5.52 15.47
N ALA A 168 10.97 6.15 14.48
CA ALA A 168 9.56 6.01 14.19
C ALA A 168 9.27 4.68 13.48
N ASP A 169 8.18 4.03 13.87
CA ASP A 169 7.61 2.87 13.19
C ASP A 169 6.84 3.25 11.92
N GLY A 170 6.42 4.50 11.83
CA GLY A 170 5.69 5.09 10.72
C GLY A 170 5.58 6.59 10.83
N SER A 171 4.93 7.22 9.87
CA SER A 171 4.74 8.67 9.86
C SER A 171 3.53 9.06 9.03
N GLN A 172 2.85 10.13 9.45
CA GLN A 172 1.97 10.85 8.53
C GLN A 172 2.77 11.35 7.33
N ILE A 173 2.16 11.27 6.14
CA ILE A 173 2.86 11.57 4.89
C ILE A 173 1.99 12.39 3.94
N ARG A 174 2.61 13.33 3.24
CA ARG A 174 2.03 13.96 2.06
C ARG A 174 2.58 13.25 0.82
N VAL A 175 1.67 12.73 -0.02
CA VAL A 175 2.00 12.08 -1.28
C VAL A 175 1.52 12.91 -2.44
N ILE A 176 2.40 13.12 -3.43
CA ILE A 176 2.12 13.90 -4.65
C ILE A 176 2.51 13.06 -5.85
N ALA A 177 1.61 12.92 -6.82
CA ALA A 177 1.91 12.37 -8.13
C ALA A 177 2.23 13.51 -9.10
N VAL A 178 3.39 13.44 -9.73
CA VAL A 178 3.80 14.37 -10.81
C VAL A 178 3.67 13.64 -12.12
N THR A 179 2.81 14.16 -12.99
CA THR A 179 2.55 13.60 -14.32
C THR A 179 3.07 14.56 -15.39
N GLU A 180 3.50 14.03 -16.53
CA GLU A 180 3.70 14.85 -17.72
C GLU A 180 2.34 15.39 -18.16
N GLN A 181 2.26 16.69 -18.40
CA GLN A 181 1.07 17.27 -19.00
C GLN A 181 0.95 16.78 -20.45
N PRO A 182 -0.25 16.38 -20.90
CA PRO A 182 -0.47 16.00 -22.30
C PRO A 182 -0.25 17.15 -23.28
#